data_b0b8aee3c0b3bbe6c5075890ea924961
#
_entry.id   b0b8aee3c0b3bbe6c5075890ea924961
#
_cell.length_a   1.000
_cell.length_b   1.000
_cell.length_c   1.000
_cell.angle_alpha   90.00
_cell.angle_beta   90.00
_cell.angle_gamma   90.00
#
_symmetry.space_group_name_H-M   'P 1'
#
loop_
_entity.id
_entity.type
_entity.pdbx_description
1 polymer ?
#
loop_
_entity_poly.entity_id
_entity_poly.type
_entity_poly.pdbx_seq_one_letter_code
_entity_poly.pdbx_strand_id
1 'polypeptide(L)'
;MFFVFSHLGYSQSKTARLQKIMQTYHSYNMFDGAVLVAENGKIIYKEAFGLANREWNIPNQTDTKFMIGSASKPLTAVLALIQVQKGLLKLDNTIDNYLPEFIGKPAAKVTIRQLLSHTSGIPNYDIIKDFFPRISRQNYNRSDYLKVFIDSALAFEPGSHYAYSS
;
A
#
# COMPACT_ATOMS: atom_id res chain seq x y z
N MET A 1 20.94 -51.22 -36.21
CA MET A 1 20.70 -49.79 -36.46
C MET A 1 19.98 -49.24 -35.27
N PHE A 2 20.71 -48.61 -34.30
CA PHE A 2 20.10 -48.08 -33.08
C PHE A 2 19.75 -46.61 -33.31
N PHE A 3 18.47 -46.25 -33.23
CA PHE A 3 18.02 -44.85 -33.22
C PHE A 3 18.11 -44.32 -31.78
N VAL A 4 19.06 -43.41 -31.56
CA VAL A 4 19.13 -42.63 -30.30
C VAL A 4 18.19 -41.44 -30.47
N PHE A 5 17.02 -41.50 -29.86
CA PHE A 5 16.16 -40.33 -29.70
C PHE A 5 16.74 -39.42 -28.60
N SER A 6 17.49 -38.39 -29.02
CA SER A 6 17.86 -37.28 -28.11
C SER A 6 16.60 -36.47 -27.78
N HIS A 7 16.06 -36.64 -26.59
CA HIS A 7 15.05 -35.73 -26.05
C HIS A 7 15.76 -34.41 -25.75
N LEU A 8 15.70 -33.46 -26.69
CA LEU A 8 16.00 -32.06 -26.43
C LEU A 8 14.89 -31.53 -25.49
N GLY A 9 15.15 -31.57 -24.18
CA GLY A 9 14.32 -30.93 -23.19
C GLY A 9 14.35 -29.41 -23.42
N TYR A 10 13.37 -28.90 -24.15
CA TYR A 10 13.15 -27.44 -24.25
C TYR A 10 12.79 -26.91 -22.87
N SER A 11 13.76 -26.34 -22.15
CA SER A 11 13.48 -25.55 -20.96
C SER A 11 12.62 -24.35 -21.38
N GLN A 12 11.39 -24.28 -20.87
CA GLN A 12 10.52 -23.14 -21.12
C GLN A 12 11.22 -21.86 -20.64
N SER A 13 11.17 -20.80 -21.47
CA SER A 13 11.70 -19.49 -21.07
C SER A 13 11.02 -18.97 -19.79
N LYS A 14 11.72 -18.15 -19.01
CA LYS A 14 11.13 -17.51 -17.81
C LYS A 14 9.82 -16.82 -18.14
N THR A 15 9.75 -16.09 -19.25
CA THR A 15 8.56 -15.41 -19.74
C THR A 15 7.39 -16.39 -19.96
N ALA A 16 7.64 -17.52 -20.64
CA ALA A 16 6.59 -18.52 -20.88
C ALA A 16 6.06 -19.15 -19.58
N ARG A 17 6.94 -19.34 -18.59
CA ARG A 17 6.53 -19.84 -17.26
C ARG A 17 5.70 -18.81 -16.52
N LEU A 18 6.08 -17.53 -16.54
CA LEU A 18 5.31 -16.43 -15.97
C LEU A 18 3.92 -16.30 -16.61
N GLN A 19 3.88 -16.35 -17.95
CA GLN A 19 2.64 -16.37 -18.72
C GLN A 19 1.70 -17.48 -18.24
N LYS A 20 2.20 -18.71 -18.18
CA LYS A 20 1.42 -19.87 -17.75
C LYS A 20 0.89 -19.70 -16.31
N ILE A 21 1.73 -19.23 -15.38
CA ILE A 21 1.32 -18.98 -14.00
C ILE A 21 0.18 -17.97 -13.97
N MET A 22 0.34 -16.82 -14.61
CA MET A 22 -0.65 -15.75 -14.55
C MET A 22 -1.97 -16.13 -15.24
N GLN A 23 -1.91 -16.82 -16.37
CA GLN A 23 -3.10 -17.38 -17.02
C GLN A 23 -3.84 -18.37 -16.13
N THR A 24 -3.10 -19.20 -15.38
CA THR A 24 -3.69 -20.15 -14.43
C THR A 24 -4.41 -19.41 -13.30
N TYR A 25 -3.77 -18.42 -12.66
CA TYR A 25 -4.41 -17.61 -11.61
C TYR A 25 -5.66 -16.89 -12.13
N HIS A 26 -5.57 -16.30 -13.31
CA HIS A 26 -6.73 -15.64 -13.93
C HIS A 26 -7.86 -16.62 -14.22
N SER A 27 -7.58 -17.80 -14.79
CA SER A 27 -8.61 -18.82 -15.12
C SER A 27 -9.34 -19.35 -13.89
N TYR A 28 -8.71 -19.32 -12.71
CA TYR A 28 -9.36 -19.65 -11.44
C TYR A 28 -10.02 -18.44 -10.74
N ASN A 29 -10.14 -17.30 -11.40
CA ASN A 29 -10.65 -16.04 -10.83
C ASN A 29 -9.87 -15.56 -9.58
N MET A 30 -8.59 -15.91 -9.47
CA MET A 30 -7.73 -15.53 -8.37
C MET A 30 -6.95 -14.24 -8.63
N PHE A 31 -6.94 -13.76 -9.88
CA PHE A 31 -6.24 -12.55 -10.27
C PHE A 31 -6.92 -11.83 -11.44
N ASP A 32 -7.26 -10.55 -11.22
CA ASP A 32 -7.59 -9.55 -12.23
C ASP A 32 -6.71 -8.31 -11.97
N GLY A 33 -6.07 -7.77 -13.00
CA GLY A 33 -5.18 -6.62 -12.84
C GLY A 33 -4.04 -6.57 -13.85
N ALA A 34 -3.00 -5.80 -13.56
CA ALA A 34 -1.79 -5.70 -14.36
C ALA A 34 -0.58 -6.27 -13.61
N VAL A 35 0.28 -6.98 -14.32
CA VAL A 35 1.51 -7.59 -13.79
C VAL A 35 2.70 -7.06 -14.54
N LEU A 36 3.76 -6.74 -13.80
CA LEU A 36 5.07 -6.42 -14.34
C LEU A 36 6.13 -7.19 -13.56
N VAL A 37 6.99 -7.90 -14.28
CA VAL A 37 8.17 -8.54 -13.69
C VAL A 37 9.42 -8.00 -14.39
N ALA A 38 10.38 -7.55 -13.59
CA ALA A 38 11.66 -7.06 -14.06
C ALA A 38 12.81 -7.88 -13.44
N GLU A 39 13.86 -8.09 -14.20
CA GLU A 39 15.10 -8.74 -13.75
C GLU A 39 16.28 -7.89 -14.22
N ASN A 40 17.20 -7.55 -13.31
CA ASN A 40 18.36 -6.71 -13.59
C ASN A 40 17.99 -5.39 -14.33
N GLY A 41 16.90 -4.74 -13.90
CA GLY A 41 16.42 -3.49 -14.48
C GLY A 41 15.72 -3.62 -15.84
N LYS A 42 15.57 -4.84 -16.39
CA LYS A 42 14.86 -5.09 -17.65
C LYS A 42 13.52 -5.76 -17.40
N ILE A 43 12.48 -5.26 -18.05
CA ILE A 43 11.15 -5.90 -18.01
C ILE A 43 11.22 -7.21 -18.80
N ILE A 44 10.95 -8.34 -18.14
CA ILE A 44 10.91 -9.67 -18.74
C ILE A 44 9.47 -10.17 -18.93
N TYR A 45 8.49 -9.54 -18.28
CA TYR A 45 7.06 -9.85 -18.42
C TYR A 45 6.22 -8.63 -18.06
N LYS A 46 5.21 -8.33 -18.88
CA LYS A 46 4.24 -7.26 -18.63
C LYS A 46 2.93 -7.61 -19.35
N GLU A 47 1.85 -7.80 -18.58
CA GLU A 47 0.54 -8.19 -19.12
C GLU A 47 -0.58 -7.73 -18.19
N ALA A 48 -1.82 -7.70 -18.70
CA ALA A 48 -3.02 -7.38 -17.95
C ALA A 48 -4.09 -8.45 -18.14
N PHE A 49 -4.89 -8.69 -17.10
CA PHE A 49 -5.91 -9.74 -17.02
C PHE A 49 -7.22 -9.19 -16.48
N GLY A 50 -8.34 -9.75 -16.92
CA GLY A 50 -9.67 -9.44 -16.43
C GLY A 50 -10.15 -8.03 -16.80
N LEU A 51 -11.13 -7.54 -16.05
CA LEU A 51 -11.84 -6.30 -16.37
C LEU A 51 -11.51 -5.19 -15.39
N ALA A 52 -11.21 -4.00 -15.92
CA ALA A 52 -11.07 -2.76 -15.17
C ALA A 52 -12.44 -2.21 -14.72
N ASN A 53 -13.46 -2.45 -15.52
CA ASN A 53 -14.84 -2.13 -15.19
C ASN A 53 -15.75 -3.25 -15.65
N ARG A 54 -16.46 -3.89 -14.70
CA ARG A 54 -17.33 -5.04 -14.96
C ARG A 54 -18.68 -4.64 -15.55
N GLU A 55 -19.19 -3.45 -15.17
CA GLU A 55 -20.49 -2.97 -15.65
C GLU A 55 -20.43 -2.67 -17.16
N TRP A 56 -19.31 -2.11 -17.61
CA TRP A 56 -19.13 -1.69 -19.01
C TRP A 56 -18.22 -2.64 -19.80
N ASN A 57 -17.84 -3.77 -19.21
CA ASN A 57 -16.99 -4.79 -19.84
C ASN A 57 -15.66 -4.22 -20.38
N ILE A 58 -15.06 -3.28 -19.64
CA ILE A 58 -13.80 -2.65 -20.03
C ILE A 58 -12.64 -3.52 -19.54
N PRO A 59 -11.76 -4.04 -20.44
CA PRO A 59 -10.65 -4.88 -20.03
C PRO A 59 -9.55 -4.04 -19.31
N ASN A 60 -8.83 -4.71 -18.43
CA ASN A 60 -7.60 -4.18 -17.88
C ASN A 60 -6.54 -4.00 -18.97
N GLN A 61 -5.79 -2.92 -18.88
CA GLN A 61 -4.60 -2.64 -19.67
C GLN A 61 -3.38 -2.55 -18.75
N THR A 62 -2.19 -2.64 -19.31
CA THR A 62 -0.94 -2.57 -18.52
C THR A 62 -0.67 -1.17 -17.94
N ASP A 63 -1.45 -0.18 -18.30
CA ASP A 63 -1.44 1.19 -17.82
C ASP A 63 -2.73 1.59 -17.08
N THR A 64 -3.64 0.63 -16.84
CA THR A 64 -4.83 0.84 -16.01
C THR A 64 -4.43 1.38 -14.65
N LYS A 65 -5.15 2.40 -14.17
CA LYS A 65 -4.92 3.03 -12.87
C LYS A 65 -5.66 2.26 -11.79
N PHE A 66 -4.93 1.83 -10.78
CA PHE A 66 -5.47 1.11 -9.62
C PHE A 66 -5.35 1.95 -8.35
N MET A 67 -6.34 1.86 -7.48
CA MET A 67 -6.21 2.34 -6.11
C MET A 67 -5.32 1.35 -5.34
N ILE A 68 -4.10 1.79 -5.00
CA ILE A 68 -3.10 0.91 -4.38
C ILE A 68 -3.27 0.75 -2.86
N GLY A 69 -4.23 1.46 -2.26
CA GLY A 69 -4.52 1.34 -0.83
C GLY A 69 -3.28 1.49 0.03
N SER A 70 -3.09 0.58 0.95
CA SER A 70 -1.96 0.59 1.91
C SER A 70 -0.58 0.37 1.30
N ALA A 71 -0.48 -0.01 0.03
CA ALA A 71 0.81 0.00 -0.68
C ALA A 71 1.38 1.42 -0.85
N SER A 72 0.61 2.48 -0.59
CA SER A 72 1.09 3.86 -0.48
C SER A 72 1.92 4.13 0.79
N LYS A 73 1.74 3.36 1.88
CA LYS A 73 2.43 3.59 3.16
C LYS A 73 3.97 3.48 3.08
N PRO A 74 4.57 2.47 2.42
CA PRO A 74 6.01 2.45 2.21
C PRO A 74 6.54 3.69 1.47
N LEU A 75 5.79 4.22 0.49
CA LEU A 75 6.16 5.45 -0.22
C LEU A 75 6.13 6.65 0.72
N THR A 76 5.10 6.77 1.56
CA THR A 76 5.01 7.81 2.60
C THR A 76 6.17 7.70 3.59
N ALA A 77 6.51 6.48 4.02
CA ALA A 77 7.65 6.26 4.92
C ALA A 77 8.98 6.71 4.29
N VAL A 78 9.22 6.39 3.02
CA VAL A 78 10.41 6.85 2.30
C VAL A 78 10.44 8.38 2.22
N LEU A 79 9.32 9.04 1.91
CA LEU A 79 9.23 10.50 1.89
C LEU A 79 9.55 11.12 3.26
N ALA A 80 9.04 10.53 4.36
CA ALA A 80 9.37 10.95 5.71
C ALA A 80 10.86 10.80 6.01
N LEU A 81 11.46 9.64 5.65
CA LEU A 81 12.90 9.40 5.85
C LEU A 81 13.79 10.35 5.03
N ILE A 82 13.35 10.75 3.83
CA ILE A 82 14.03 11.80 3.06
C ILE A 82 14.02 13.14 3.82
N GLN A 83 12.92 13.50 4.52
CA GLN A 83 12.88 14.70 5.35
C GLN A 83 13.80 14.56 6.58
N VAL A 84 13.89 13.35 7.15
CA VAL A 84 14.88 13.09 8.24
C VAL A 84 16.30 13.29 7.73
N GLN A 85 16.64 12.75 6.58
CA GLN A 85 17.96 12.92 5.97
C GLN A 85 18.32 14.40 5.71
N LYS A 86 17.31 15.21 5.35
CA LYS A 86 17.46 16.67 5.17
C LYS A 86 17.50 17.46 6.48
N GLY A 87 17.35 16.83 7.64
CA GLY A 87 17.27 17.49 8.94
C GLY A 87 15.98 18.25 9.22
N LEU A 88 14.97 18.12 8.35
CA LEU A 88 13.69 18.79 8.48
C LEU A 88 12.70 18.02 9.38
N LEU A 89 12.93 16.72 9.58
CA LEU A 89 12.16 15.85 10.46
C LEU A 89 13.08 15.07 11.37
N LYS A 90 12.67 14.85 12.63
CA LYS A 90 13.37 13.96 13.57
C LYS A 90 12.42 12.85 13.98
N LEU A 91 12.86 11.59 13.91
CA LEU A 91 12.02 10.43 14.21
C LEU A 91 11.50 10.41 15.64
N ASP A 92 12.29 10.92 16.58
CA ASP A 92 11.98 10.90 18.02
C ASP A 92 11.27 12.17 18.50
N ASN A 93 11.05 13.16 17.61
CA ASN A 93 10.18 14.28 17.91
C ASN A 93 8.71 13.85 17.82
N THR A 94 7.89 14.49 18.63
CA THR A 94 6.44 14.29 18.67
C THR A 94 5.73 15.02 17.52
N ILE A 95 4.54 14.55 17.17
CA ILE A 95 3.80 15.08 16.01
C ILE A 95 3.40 16.54 16.17
N ASP A 96 3.16 17.02 17.38
CA ASP A 96 2.82 18.42 17.68
C ASP A 96 3.97 19.40 17.37
N ASN A 97 5.23 18.91 17.28
CA ASN A 97 6.36 19.71 16.81
C ASN A 97 6.24 20.10 15.32
N TYR A 98 5.46 19.34 14.54
CA TYR A 98 5.30 19.53 13.10
C TYR A 98 3.87 19.88 12.70
N LEU A 99 2.91 19.50 13.51
CA LEU A 99 1.48 19.72 13.29
C LEU A 99 0.88 20.42 14.53
N PRO A 100 0.87 21.76 14.56
CA PRO A 100 0.39 22.53 15.71
C PRO A 100 -1.05 22.18 16.11
N GLU A 101 -1.84 21.65 15.21
CA GLU A 101 -3.21 21.19 15.47
C GLU A 101 -3.29 20.10 16.55
N PHE A 102 -2.18 19.38 16.77
CA PHE A 102 -2.10 18.33 17.79
C PHE A 102 -1.71 18.84 19.20
N ILE A 103 -1.35 20.10 19.35
CA ILE A 103 -1.05 20.67 20.69
C ILE A 103 -2.25 20.50 21.61
N GLY A 104 -2.04 19.88 22.79
CA GLY A 104 -3.09 19.57 23.75
C GLY A 104 -4.02 18.44 23.39
N LYS A 105 -3.76 17.69 22.30
CA LYS A 105 -4.55 16.55 21.87
C LYS A 105 -4.00 15.23 22.40
N PRO A 106 -4.81 14.15 22.48
CA PRO A 106 -4.36 12.86 23.01
C PRO A 106 -3.12 12.32 22.29
N ALA A 107 -3.02 12.53 20.98
CA ALA A 107 -1.91 12.07 20.16
C ALA A 107 -0.69 13.01 20.18
N ALA A 108 -0.70 14.16 20.85
CA ALA A 108 0.41 15.12 20.85
C ALA A 108 1.77 14.48 21.19
N LYS A 109 1.78 13.51 22.14
CA LYS A 109 2.97 12.81 22.62
C LYS A 109 3.50 11.72 21.69
N VAL A 110 2.79 11.40 20.61
CA VAL A 110 3.17 10.36 19.65
C VAL A 110 4.35 10.84 18.81
N THR A 111 5.39 10.02 18.68
CA THR A 111 6.57 10.35 17.86
C THR A 111 6.36 9.94 16.40
N ILE A 112 7.14 10.57 15.50
CA ILE A 112 7.18 10.20 14.08
C ILE A 112 7.59 8.71 13.91
N ARG A 113 8.52 8.23 14.72
CA ARG A 113 8.92 6.82 14.75
C ARG A 113 7.73 5.90 15.04
N GLN A 114 6.95 6.24 16.04
CA GLN A 114 5.78 5.43 16.46
C GLN A 114 4.67 5.41 15.40
N LEU A 115 4.49 6.51 14.65
CA LEU A 115 3.59 6.52 13.48
C LEU A 115 4.09 5.56 12.41
N LEU A 116 5.37 5.64 12.02
CA LEU A 116 5.96 4.83 10.96
C LEU A 116 6.03 3.34 11.30
N SER A 117 6.06 2.98 12.59
CA SER A 117 6.13 1.59 13.06
C SER A 117 4.81 1.01 13.53
N HIS A 118 3.69 1.74 13.39
CA HIS A 118 2.37 1.31 13.89
C HIS A 118 2.35 1.02 15.40
N THR A 119 3.07 1.82 16.18
CA THR A 119 3.11 1.74 17.65
C THR A 119 2.60 3.01 18.31
N SER A 120 1.86 3.84 17.59
CA SER A 120 1.38 5.15 18.03
C SER A 120 0.25 5.09 19.07
N GLY A 121 -0.54 4.03 19.08
CA GLY A 121 -1.79 3.98 19.83
C GLY A 121 -2.94 4.77 19.22
N ILE A 122 -2.72 5.51 18.13
CA ILE A 122 -3.80 6.17 17.40
C ILE A 122 -4.71 5.09 16.81
N PRO A 123 -6.01 5.08 17.14
CA PRO A 123 -6.91 4.05 16.65
C PRO A 123 -7.09 4.13 15.14
N ASN A 124 -7.42 2.99 14.53
CA ASN A 124 -7.70 2.93 13.10
C ASN A 124 -9.07 3.56 12.78
N TYR A 125 -9.28 3.95 11.54
CA TYR A 125 -10.51 4.59 11.07
C TYR A 125 -11.77 3.72 11.21
N ASP A 126 -11.65 2.42 11.40
CA ASP A 126 -12.77 1.49 11.56
C ASP A 126 -13.58 1.73 12.82
N ILE A 127 -13.00 2.36 13.84
CA ILE A 127 -13.74 2.80 15.03
C ILE A 127 -14.56 4.09 14.81
N ILE A 128 -14.31 4.81 13.72
CA ILE A 128 -14.99 6.07 13.42
C ILE A 128 -16.36 5.75 12.81
N LYS A 129 -17.41 6.16 13.51
CA LYS A 129 -18.79 5.94 13.05
C LYS A 129 -18.98 6.49 11.63
N ASP A 130 -19.61 5.70 10.79
CA ASP A 130 -19.94 6.06 9.41
C ASP A 130 -18.73 6.40 8.52
N PHE A 131 -17.51 5.92 8.86
CA PHE A 131 -16.32 6.24 8.08
C PHE A 131 -16.48 5.86 6.60
N PHE A 132 -16.76 4.59 6.30
CA PHE A 132 -16.88 4.14 4.91
C PHE A 132 -18.12 4.68 4.17
N PRO A 133 -19.35 4.68 4.74
CA PRO A 133 -20.51 5.12 3.97
C PRO A 133 -20.54 6.64 3.76
N ARG A 134 -19.89 7.44 4.60
CA ARG A 134 -19.99 8.91 4.57
C ARG A 134 -18.63 9.60 4.49
N ILE A 135 -17.75 9.38 5.49
CA ILE A 135 -16.52 10.18 5.66
C ILE A 135 -15.55 9.93 4.53
N SER A 136 -15.25 8.67 4.21
CA SER A 136 -14.27 8.32 3.17
C SER A 136 -14.66 8.72 1.74
N ARG A 137 -15.92 9.13 1.53
CA ARG A 137 -16.46 9.52 0.22
C ARG A 137 -16.50 11.02 -0.01
N GLN A 138 -16.07 11.82 0.97
CA GLN A 138 -16.06 13.26 0.87
C GLN A 138 -14.68 13.79 0.51
N ASN A 139 -14.63 14.96 -0.09
CA ASN A 139 -13.41 15.70 -0.31
C ASN A 139 -13.14 16.58 0.92
N TYR A 140 -11.99 16.37 1.55
CA TYR A 140 -11.53 17.16 2.70
C TYR A 140 -10.29 17.97 2.32
N ASN A 141 -10.20 19.19 2.83
CA ASN A 141 -8.89 19.79 3.04
C ASN A 141 -8.20 19.13 4.24
N ARG A 142 -6.89 19.36 4.42
CA ARG A 142 -6.12 18.76 5.51
C ARG A 142 -6.71 19.04 6.89
N SER A 143 -7.05 20.29 7.16
CA SER A 143 -7.54 20.70 8.47
C SER A 143 -8.86 20.03 8.84
N ASP A 144 -9.79 19.92 7.89
CA ASP A 144 -11.08 19.29 8.14
C ASP A 144 -10.95 17.77 8.27
N TYR A 145 -10.04 17.15 7.53
CA TYR A 145 -9.78 15.72 7.69
C TYR A 145 -9.17 15.38 9.06
N LEU A 146 -8.24 16.20 9.55
CA LEU A 146 -7.68 16.01 10.89
C LEU A 146 -8.74 16.03 11.99
N LYS A 147 -9.77 16.87 11.88
CA LYS A 147 -10.88 16.93 12.85
C LYS A 147 -11.65 15.62 13.00
N VAL A 148 -11.57 14.73 12.01
CA VAL A 148 -12.26 13.44 12.05
C VAL A 148 -11.71 12.53 13.16
N PHE A 149 -10.42 12.65 13.51
CA PHE A 149 -9.77 11.74 14.45
C PHE A 149 -8.85 12.41 15.49
N ILE A 150 -8.57 13.71 15.37
CA ILE A 150 -7.58 14.41 16.22
C ILE A 150 -7.89 14.33 17.72
N ASP A 151 -9.17 14.27 18.08
CA ASP A 151 -9.66 14.19 19.46
C ASP A 151 -9.86 12.74 19.95
N SER A 152 -9.56 11.75 19.11
CA SER A 152 -9.69 10.34 19.49
C SER A 152 -8.73 9.99 20.62
N ALA A 153 -9.24 9.30 21.65
CA ALA A 153 -8.39 8.73 22.69
C ALA A 153 -7.44 7.70 22.09
N LEU A 154 -6.23 7.61 22.62
CA LEU A 154 -5.29 6.55 22.24
C LEU A 154 -5.81 5.19 22.72
N ALA A 155 -5.70 4.17 21.88
CA ALA A 155 -6.09 2.80 22.22
C ALA A 155 -5.13 2.15 23.23
N PHE A 156 -3.88 2.62 23.27
CA PHE A 156 -2.84 2.19 24.21
C PHE A 156 -1.74 3.26 24.31
N GLU A 157 -0.87 3.12 25.30
CA GLU A 157 0.27 4.01 25.49
C GLU A 157 1.25 3.90 24.30
N PRO A 158 1.63 5.02 23.65
CA PRO A 158 2.55 5.03 22.53
C PRO A 158 3.85 4.26 22.82
N GLY A 159 4.21 3.35 21.93
CA GLY A 159 5.38 2.49 22.04
C GLY A 159 5.15 1.17 22.80
N SER A 160 4.03 0.99 23.49
CA SER A 160 3.78 -0.22 24.29
C SER A 160 3.33 -1.44 23.48
N HIS A 161 2.63 -1.22 22.36
CA HIS A 161 2.07 -2.28 21.54
C HIS A 161 2.20 -1.95 20.06
N TYR A 162 2.12 -2.97 19.22
CA TYR A 162 1.93 -2.84 17.79
C TYR A 162 0.44 -3.00 17.45
N ALA A 163 -0.11 -2.03 16.75
CA ALA A 163 -1.43 -2.12 16.16
C ALA A 163 -1.46 -1.34 14.85
N TYR A 164 -1.71 -2.05 13.75
CA TYR A 164 -1.82 -1.42 12.44
C TYR A 164 -2.93 -0.37 12.44
N SER A 165 -2.61 0.84 12.00
CA SER A 165 -3.54 1.95 11.85
C SER A 165 -3.30 2.68 10.53
N SER A 166 -4.36 3.22 9.94
CA SER A 166 -4.35 3.96 8.67
C SER A 166 -4.79 5.39 8.84
#